data_2e97de938e9d0c508b6477f15be86bc6
#
_entry.id   2e97de938e9d0c508b6477f15be86bc6
#
_cell.length_a   1.000
_cell.length_b   1.000
_cell.length_c   1.000
_cell.angle_alpha   90.00
_cell.angle_beta   90.00
_cell.angle_gamma   90.00
#
_symmetry.space_group_name_H-M   'P 1'
#
loop_
_entity.id
_entity.type
_entity.pdbx_description
1 polymer ?
#
loop_
_entity_poly.entity_id
_entity_poly.type
_entity_poly.pdbx_seq_one_letter_code
_entity_poly.pdbx_strand_id
1 'polypeptide(L)'
;MHQVVLAAEMHERLVTIHPFIDGNGRTSRLIMNLILLQYGFPLAIIGGDYDSRMAYYDALEKEQTENNKEDFILLIAEKVLFALQRYINILSPERIKQLLNDSL
;
A
#
# COMPACT_ATOMS: atom_id res chain seq x y z
N MET A 1 -8.21 -13.71 8.69
CA MET A 1 -8.20 -12.40 7.99
C MET A 1 -7.01 -12.35 7.05
N HIS A 2 -7.22 -11.92 5.81
CA HIS A 2 -6.11 -11.78 4.86
C HIS A 2 -5.15 -10.67 5.32
N GLN A 3 -3.86 -10.86 5.09
CA GLN A 3 -2.81 -9.97 5.58
C GLN A 3 -2.91 -8.54 5.01
N VAL A 4 -3.33 -8.39 3.76
CA VAL A 4 -3.55 -7.07 3.16
C VAL A 4 -4.71 -6.34 3.84
N VAL A 5 -5.77 -7.05 4.18
CA VAL A 5 -6.91 -6.49 4.92
C VAL A 5 -6.46 -6.07 6.32
N LEU A 6 -5.69 -6.91 7.00
CA LEU A 6 -5.13 -6.58 8.31
C LEU A 6 -4.29 -5.31 8.26
N ALA A 7 -3.39 -5.20 7.27
CA ALA A 7 -2.53 -4.03 7.12
C ALA A 7 -3.35 -2.77 6.90
N ALA A 8 -4.36 -2.82 6.03
CA ALA A 8 -5.23 -1.69 5.75
C ALA A 8 -6.04 -1.27 6.98
N GLU A 9 -6.57 -2.23 7.73
CA GLU A 9 -7.31 -1.94 8.97
C GLU A 9 -6.43 -1.33 10.04
N MET A 10 -5.21 -1.81 10.21
CA MET A 10 -4.28 -1.24 11.18
C MET A 10 -3.92 0.19 10.84
N HIS A 11 -3.72 0.48 9.56
CA HIS A 11 -3.49 1.85 9.09
C HIS A 11 -4.67 2.76 9.48
N GLU A 12 -5.87 2.33 9.16
CA GLU A 12 -7.08 3.12 9.44
C GLU A 12 -7.25 3.37 10.94
N ARG A 13 -7.10 2.35 11.76
CA ARG A 13 -7.25 2.46 13.22
C ARG A 13 -6.25 3.45 13.81
N LEU A 14 -5.00 3.41 13.35
CA LEU A 14 -3.98 4.33 13.83
C LEU A 14 -4.29 5.78 13.47
N VAL A 15 -4.75 6.03 12.24
CA VAL A 15 -5.16 7.37 11.82
C VAL A 15 -6.34 7.86 12.66
N THR A 16 -7.28 6.98 12.98
CA THR A 16 -8.46 7.34 13.78
C THR A 16 -8.11 7.64 15.23
N ILE A 17 -7.19 6.87 15.83
CA ILE A 17 -6.79 7.05 17.24
C ILE A 17 -6.03 8.35 17.44
N HIS A 18 -5.21 8.76 16.47
CA HIS A 18 -4.36 9.94 16.59
C HIS A 18 -4.59 10.93 15.46
N PRO A 19 -5.79 11.51 15.33
CA PRO A 19 -6.12 12.34 14.17
C PRO A 19 -5.42 13.70 14.13
N PHE A 20 -4.74 14.12 15.22
CA PHE A 20 -4.27 15.49 15.36
C PHE A 20 -2.75 15.66 15.31
N ILE A 21 -2.00 14.58 15.17
CA ILE A 21 -0.55 14.64 15.23
C ILE A 21 -0.01 14.61 13.80
N ASP A 22 0.77 15.62 13.43
CA ASP A 22 1.51 15.61 12.18
C ASP A 22 2.39 14.36 12.10
N GLY A 23 2.35 13.67 10.97
CA GLY A 23 3.10 12.45 10.79
C GLY A 23 2.33 11.17 11.11
N ASN A 24 1.10 11.25 11.63
CA ASN A 24 0.29 10.06 11.86
C ASN A 24 0.06 9.26 10.59
N GLY A 25 -0.19 9.95 9.48
CA GLY A 25 -0.29 9.29 8.19
C GLY A 25 0.98 8.54 7.83
N ARG A 26 2.15 9.12 8.10
CA ARG A 26 3.44 8.48 7.86
C ARG A 26 3.63 7.26 8.74
N THR A 27 3.35 7.39 10.03
CA THR A 27 3.46 6.29 10.99
C THR A 27 2.51 5.17 10.64
N SER A 28 1.26 5.49 10.31
CA SER A 28 0.25 4.51 9.92
C SER A 28 0.65 3.76 8.65
N ARG A 29 1.17 4.46 7.66
CA ARG A 29 1.66 3.84 6.43
C ARG A 29 2.88 2.97 6.68
N LEU A 30 3.77 3.41 7.57
CA LEU A 30 4.94 2.61 7.94
C LEU A 30 4.52 1.28 8.57
N ILE A 31 3.61 1.31 9.53
CA ILE A 31 3.13 0.10 10.21
C ILE A 31 2.39 -0.81 9.23
N MET A 32 1.54 -0.25 8.38
CA MET A 32 0.88 -1.01 7.32
C MET A 32 1.90 -1.75 6.45
N ASN A 33 2.94 -1.06 6.02
CA ASN A 33 3.97 -1.64 5.16
C ASN A 33 4.84 -2.66 5.88
N LEU A 34 5.10 -2.48 7.19
CA LEU A 34 5.80 -3.48 7.99
C LEU A 34 4.99 -4.78 8.07
N ILE A 35 3.66 -4.68 8.22
CA ILE A 35 2.79 -5.86 8.22
C ILE A 35 2.84 -6.55 6.87
N LEU A 36 2.74 -5.79 5.78
CA LEU A 36 2.82 -6.36 4.44
C LEU A 36 4.15 -7.10 4.21
N LEU A 37 5.26 -6.48 4.58
CA LEU A 37 6.59 -7.08 4.45
C LEU A 37 6.72 -8.36 5.29
N GLN A 38 6.19 -8.37 6.49
CA GLN A 38 6.23 -9.53 7.37
C GLN A 38 5.60 -10.76 6.72
N TYR A 39 4.57 -10.57 5.92
CA TYR A 39 3.87 -11.64 5.24
C TYR A 39 4.30 -11.85 3.79
N GLY A 40 5.42 -11.24 3.39
CA GLY A 40 6.00 -11.45 2.07
C GLY A 40 5.38 -10.62 0.95
N PHE A 41 4.59 -9.61 1.28
CA PHE A 41 4.03 -8.70 0.28
C PHE A 41 4.95 -7.52 0.03
N PRO A 42 4.90 -6.91 -1.17
CA PRO A 42 5.61 -5.66 -1.41
C PRO A 42 4.94 -4.48 -0.72
N LEU A 43 5.65 -3.36 -0.66
CA LEU A 43 5.12 -2.14 -0.07
C LEU A 43 3.95 -1.59 -0.87
N ALA A 44 2.93 -1.11 -0.16
CA ALA A 44 1.86 -0.32 -0.75
C ALA A 44 2.31 1.15 -0.75
N ILE A 45 2.62 1.67 -1.93
CA ILE A 45 3.12 3.04 -2.07
C ILE A 45 1.99 3.91 -2.60
N ILE A 46 1.62 4.92 -1.80
CA ILE A 46 0.68 5.93 -2.24
C ILE A 46 1.48 6.97 -3.02
N GLY A 47 1.16 7.13 -4.30
CA GLY A 47 1.87 8.05 -5.17
C GLY A 47 1.83 9.49 -4.67
N GLY A 48 2.85 10.28 -5.01
CA GLY A 48 2.92 11.68 -4.63
C GLY A 48 2.12 12.61 -5.53
N ASP A 49 1.58 12.10 -6.63
CA ASP A 49 0.76 12.88 -7.55
C ASP A 49 -0.60 13.23 -6.93
N TYR A 50 -1.22 14.29 -7.45
CA TYR A 50 -2.48 14.81 -6.93
C TYR A 50 -3.59 13.77 -6.92
N ASP A 51 -3.78 13.05 -8.03
CA ASP A 51 -4.88 12.08 -8.17
C ASP A 51 -4.74 10.92 -7.18
N SER A 52 -3.53 10.39 -7.01
CA SER A 52 -3.27 9.30 -6.05
C SER A 52 -3.52 9.75 -4.62
N ARG A 53 -3.07 10.96 -4.27
CA ARG A 53 -3.27 11.51 -2.93
C ARG A 53 -4.74 11.76 -2.65
N MET A 54 -5.49 12.29 -3.61
CA MET A 54 -6.91 12.54 -3.45
C MET A 54 -7.70 11.24 -3.31
N ALA A 55 -7.37 10.21 -4.09
CA ALA A 55 -8.00 8.90 -3.95
C ALA A 55 -7.78 8.31 -2.56
N TYR A 56 -6.57 8.45 -2.02
CA TYR A 56 -6.22 8.00 -0.68
C TYR A 56 -7.03 8.73 0.39
N TYR A 57 -7.07 10.07 0.32
CA TYR A 57 -7.82 10.86 1.30
C TYR A 57 -9.32 10.63 1.21
N ASP A 58 -9.87 10.49 0.01
CA ASP A 58 -11.29 10.21 -0.19
C ASP A 58 -11.69 8.86 0.41
N ALA A 59 -10.84 7.84 0.19
CA ALA A 59 -11.10 6.50 0.75
C ALA A 59 -11.04 6.51 2.28
N LEU A 60 -10.09 7.23 2.87
CA LEU A 60 -10.00 7.40 4.32
C LEU A 60 -11.22 8.14 4.88
N GLU A 61 -11.64 9.21 4.22
CA GLU A 61 -12.80 9.98 4.66
C GLU A 61 -14.07 9.12 4.66
N LYS A 62 -14.31 8.36 3.60
CA LYS A 62 -15.45 7.45 3.55
C LYS A 62 -15.43 6.42 4.66
N GLU A 63 -14.26 5.90 4.98
CA GLU A 63 -14.14 4.93 6.06
C GLU A 63 -14.48 5.57 7.41
N GLN A 64 -14.01 6.78 7.67
CA GLN A 64 -14.22 7.48 8.93
C GLN A 64 -15.64 8.03 9.08
N THR A 65 -16.24 8.54 8.01
CA THR A 65 -17.55 9.19 8.06
C THR A 65 -18.71 8.24 7.78
N GLU A 66 -18.53 7.30 6.86
CA GLU A 66 -19.59 6.39 6.40
C GLU A 66 -19.39 4.95 6.86
N ASN A 67 -18.32 4.69 7.60
CA ASN A 67 -17.90 3.35 8.02
C ASN A 67 -17.73 2.39 6.85
N ASN A 68 -17.32 2.92 5.69
CA ASN A 68 -17.10 2.15 4.48
C ASN A 68 -15.63 1.78 4.37
N LYS A 69 -15.28 0.58 4.81
CA LYS A 69 -13.91 0.08 4.78
C LYS A 69 -13.49 -0.47 3.41
N GLU A 70 -14.45 -0.81 2.58
CA GLU A 70 -14.19 -1.53 1.33
C GLU A 70 -13.34 -0.71 0.36
N ASP A 71 -13.64 0.58 0.20
CA ASP A 71 -12.91 1.45 -0.73
C ASP A 71 -11.44 1.59 -0.33
N PHE A 72 -11.17 1.72 0.96
CA PHE A 72 -9.79 1.82 1.44
C PHE A 72 -9.04 0.49 1.26
N ILE A 73 -9.66 -0.63 1.60
CA ILE A 73 -9.07 -1.96 1.43
C ILE A 73 -8.77 -2.21 -0.05
N LEU A 74 -9.71 -1.87 -0.94
CA LEU A 74 -9.50 -2.00 -2.39
C LEU A 74 -8.34 -1.13 -2.88
N LEU A 75 -8.25 0.10 -2.40
CA LEU A 75 -7.14 0.99 -2.76
C LEU A 75 -5.79 0.38 -2.38
N ILE A 76 -5.67 -0.11 -1.16
CA ILE A 76 -4.41 -0.74 -0.70
C ILE A 76 -4.13 -2.00 -1.50
N ALA A 77 -5.14 -2.83 -1.76
CA ALA A 77 -4.98 -4.04 -2.57
C ALA A 77 -4.50 -3.71 -3.99
N GLU A 78 -5.02 -2.66 -4.61
CA GLU A 78 -4.56 -2.20 -5.91
C GLU A 78 -3.10 -1.77 -5.91
N LYS A 79 -2.67 -1.05 -4.86
CA LYS A 79 -1.27 -0.61 -4.73
C LYS A 79 -0.34 -1.79 -4.55
N VAL A 80 -0.73 -2.79 -3.75
CA VAL A 80 0.03 -4.02 -3.58
C VAL A 80 0.11 -4.80 -4.90
N LEU A 81 -1.01 -4.94 -5.60
CA LEU A 81 -1.04 -5.63 -6.89
C LEU A 81 -0.15 -4.93 -7.93
N PHE A 82 -0.22 -3.62 -8.00
CA PHE A 82 0.65 -2.84 -8.89
C PHE A 82 2.12 -3.08 -8.59
N ALA A 83 2.51 -3.08 -7.31
CA ALA A 83 3.87 -3.35 -6.89
C ALA A 83 4.30 -4.78 -7.25
N LEU A 84 3.42 -5.76 -7.05
CA LEU A 84 3.69 -7.15 -7.44
C LEU A 84 3.93 -7.29 -8.95
N GLN A 85 3.11 -6.63 -9.76
CA GLN A 85 3.27 -6.65 -11.21
C GLN A 85 4.62 -6.06 -11.64
N ARG A 86 5.04 -4.99 -10.98
CA ARG A 86 6.36 -4.39 -11.25
C ARG A 86 7.49 -5.35 -10.90
N TYR A 87 7.41 -6.05 -9.76
CA TYR A 87 8.41 -7.04 -9.39
C TYR A 87 8.45 -8.22 -10.37
N ILE A 88 7.28 -8.71 -10.79
CA ILE A 88 7.19 -9.79 -11.77
C ILE A 88 7.83 -9.37 -13.09
N ASN A 89 7.59 -8.15 -13.56
CA ASN A 89 8.19 -7.64 -14.79
C ASN A 89 9.71 -7.54 -14.69
N ILE A 90 10.23 -7.10 -13.54
CA ILE A 90 11.66 -7.00 -13.31
C ILE A 90 12.31 -8.40 -13.27
N LEU A 91 11.61 -9.39 -12.68
CA LEU A 91 12.10 -10.74 -12.48
C LEU A 91 11.66 -11.70 -13.59
N SER A 92 11.09 -11.21 -14.69
CA SER A 92 10.71 -12.07 -15.80
C SER A 92 11.93 -12.79 -16.39
N PRO A 93 11.77 -14.01 -16.92
CA PRO A 93 12.90 -14.76 -17.49
C PRO A 93 13.65 -13.99 -18.55
N GLU A 94 12.94 -13.26 -19.40
CA GLU A 94 13.55 -12.45 -20.46
C GLU A 94 14.40 -11.33 -19.88
N ARG A 95 13.90 -10.65 -18.86
CA ARG A 95 14.60 -9.57 -18.18
C ARG A 95 15.84 -10.07 -17.46
N ILE A 96 15.73 -11.23 -16.80
CA ILE A 96 16.85 -11.86 -16.11
C ILE A 96 17.95 -12.23 -17.11
N LYS A 97 17.59 -12.81 -18.24
CA LYS A 97 18.55 -13.13 -19.31
C LYS A 97 19.28 -11.91 -19.81
N GLN A 98 18.53 -10.82 -20.03
CA GLN A 98 19.11 -9.55 -20.49
C GLN A 98 20.11 -8.99 -19.48
N LEU A 99 19.75 -8.98 -18.19
CA LEU A 99 20.62 -8.52 -17.13
C LEU A 99 21.89 -9.37 -17.01
N LEU A 100 21.77 -10.67 -17.12
CA LEU A 100 22.93 -11.57 -17.10
C LEU A 100 23.85 -11.35 -18.29
N ASN A 101 23.30 -11.16 -19.48
CA ASN A 101 24.09 -10.87 -20.68
C ASN A 101 24.83 -9.55 -20.58
N ASP A 102 24.19 -8.52 -20.03
CA ASP A 102 24.81 -7.20 -19.84
C ASP A 102 25.91 -7.24 -18.76
N SER A 103 25.85 -8.19 -17.82
CA SER A 103 26.84 -8.34 -16.76
C SER A 103 28.04 -9.19 -17.16
N LEU A 104 27.90 -9.98 -18.20
CA LEU A 104 28.96 -10.85 -18.71
C LEU A 104 29.71 -10.20 -19.86
#